data_95f0389c8b2aadc7db5ecc7305147f76
#
_entry.id   95f0389c8b2aadc7db5ecc7305147f76
#
_cell.length_a   1.000
_cell.length_b   1.000
_cell.length_c   1.000
_cell.angle_alpha   90.00
_cell.angle_beta   90.00
_cell.angle_gamma   90.00
#
_symmetry.space_group_name_H-M   'P 1'
#
loop_
_entity.id
_entity.type
_entity.pdbx_description
1 polymer ?
#
loop_
_entity_poly.entity_id
_entity_poly.type
_entity_poly.pdbx_seq_one_letter_code
_entity_poly.pdbx_strand_id
1 'polypeptide(L)'
;MLLLGLLWRCAIATKQECAVCEDTIGHLAASAAARARSEAGVRAVLDAYCEQERLKTAEAQMCYVLEPMRQQVSAWVALGVDPRRTCAKINRMNGEACALFHESKVGEFDWVQYRPMTAKRRAIVYE
;
A
#
# COMPACT_ATOMS: atom_id res chain seq x y z
N MET A 1 -9.92 31.31 9.82
CA MET A 1 -9.36 30.52 10.81
C MET A 1 -9.99 29.18 10.95
N LEU A 2 -11.27 29.12 11.15
CA LEU A 2 -11.92 27.85 11.27
C LEU A 2 -11.75 27.01 10.03
N LEU A 3 -11.78 27.63 8.90
CA LEU A 3 -11.64 26.90 7.66
C LEU A 3 -10.30 26.24 7.56
N LEU A 4 -9.28 26.91 8.01
CA LEU A 4 -7.96 26.37 7.93
C LEU A 4 -7.86 25.12 8.78
N GLY A 5 -8.52 25.14 9.92
CA GLY A 5 -8.47 24.01 10.80
C GLY A 5 -9.13 22.80 10.15
N LEU A 6 -10.21 23.03 9.46
CA LEU A 6 -10.91 21.95 8.83
C LEU A 6 -10.08 21.34 7.72
N LEU A 7 -9.48 22.19 6.93
CA LEU A 7 -8.68 21.71 5.84
C LEU A 7 -7.54 20.86 6.35
N TRP A 8 -6.99 21.26 7.45
CA TRP A 8 -5.90 20.54 8.00
C TRP A 8 -6.32 19.15 8.43
N ARG A 9 -7.47 19.02 9.02
CA ARG A 9 -7.94 17.75 9.46
C ARG A 9 -8.15 16.83 8.31
N CYS A 10 -8.67 17.32 7.22
CA CYS A 10 -8.90 16.51 6.06
C CYS A 10 -7.58 15.99 5.50
N ALA A 11 -6.58 16.82 5.52
CA ALA A 11 -5.30 16.41 5.00
C ALA A 11 -4.72 15.27 5.82
N ILE A 12 -4.88 15.32 7.11
CA ILE A 12 -4.36 14.31 7.97
C ILE A 12 -5.08 13.00 7.74
N ALA A 13 -6.38 13.05 7.61
CA ALA A 13 -7.14 11.85 7.38
C ALA A 13 -6.73 11.20 6.08
N THR A 14 -6.52 12.00 5.06
CA THR A 14 -6.14 11.47 3.78
C THR A 14 -4.80 10.76 3.86
N LYS A 15 -3.89 11.31 4.63
CA LYS A 15 -2.63 10.70 4.76
C LYS A 15 -2.72 9.34 5.38
N GLN A 16 -3.54 9.18 6.37
CA GLN A 16 -3.66 7.92 7.04
C GLN A 16 -4.26 6.85 6.17
N GLU A 17 -5.12 7.20 5.30
CA GLU A 17 -5.78 6.23 4.47
C GLU A 17 -4.90 5.48 3.51
N CYS A 18 -3.81 6.04 3.12
CA CYS A 18 -2.96 5.37 2.16
C CYS A 18 -1.63 4.92 2.74
N ALA A 19 -1.55 4.82 4.06
CA ALA A 19 -0.28 4.53 4.71
C ALA A 19 0.42 3.26 4.20
N VAL A 20 -0.31 2.18 4.07
CA VAL A 20 0.30 0.93 3.63
C VAL A 20 0.81 1.04 2.20
N CYS A 21 0.01 1.65 1.34
CA CYS A 21 0.42 1.81 -0.05
C CYS A 21 1.65 2.70 -0.13
N GLU A 22 1.63 3.82 0.58
CA GLU A 22 2.75 4.74 0.51
C GLU A 22 4.03 4.14 1.06
N ASP A 23 3.93 3.31 2.07
CA ASP A 23 5.10 2.66 2.62
C ASP A 23 5.66 1.65 1.62
N THR A 24 4.79 0.88 0.98
CA THR A 24 5.22 -0.10 0.00
C THR A 24 5.86 0.59 -1.21
N ILE A 25 5.21 1.59 -1.73
CA ILE A 25 5.74 2.29 -2.89
C ILE A 25 7.00 3.06 -2.50
N GLY A 26 7.05 3.58 -1.27
CA GLY A 26 8.23 4.27 -0.79
C GLY A 26 9.45 3.34 -0.77
N HIS A 27 9.22 2.07 -0.43
CA HIS A 27 10.30 1.10 -0.43
C HIS A 27 10.84 0.94 -1.85
N LEU A 28 9.97 0.89 -2.84
CA LEU A 28 10.39 0.77 -4.21
C LEU A 28 11.10 2.03 -4.68
N ALA A 29 10.59 3.16 -4.31
CA ALA A 29 11.15 4.43 -4.75
C ALA A 29 12.54 4.68 -4.16
N ALA A 30 12.83 4.08 -3.02
CA ALA A 30 14.12 4.24 -2.41
C ALA A 30 15.17 3.29 -2.97
N SER A 31 14.78 2.38 -3.85
CA SER A 31 15.70 1.39 -4.37
C SER A 31 16.68 1.98 -5.36
N ALA A 32 17.80 1.29 -5.53
CA ALA A 32 18.79 1.73 -6.50
C ALA A 32 18.22 1.67 -7.90
N ALA A 33 17.34 0.70 -8.16
CA ALA A 33 16.73 0.56 -9.47
C ALA A 33 15.88 1.78 -9.82
N ALA A 34 15.17 2.33 -8.82
CA ALA A 34 14.35 3.51 -9.06
C ALA A 34 15.25 4.70 -9.36
N ARG A 35 16.37 4.82 -8.66
CA ARG A 35 17.28 5.91 -8.90
C ARG A 35 17.89 5.81 -10.28
N ALA A 36 18.06 4.59 -10.78
CA ALA A 36 18.59 4.38 -12.11
C ALA A 36 17.49 4.43 -13.16
N ARG A 37 16.27 4.70 -12.76
CA ARG A 37 15.12 4.79 -13.64
C ARG A 37 14.91 3.54 -14.47
N SER A 38 15.13 2.39 -13.84
CA SER A 38 14.97 1.12 -14.51
C SER A 38 13.64 0.49 -14.16
N GLU A 39 12.73 0.48 -15.10
CA GLU A 39 11.43 -0.11 -14.85
C GLU A 39 11.56 -1.59 -14.54
N ALA A 40 12.37 -2.30 -15.29
CA ALA A 40 12.56 -3.72 -15.06
C ALA A 40 13.18 -3.97 -13.69
N GLY A 41 14.09 -3.09 -13.28
CA GLY A 41 14.73 -3.21 -12.00
C GLY A 41 13.75 -2.95 -10.86
N VAL A 42 12.90 -1.96 -11.03
CA VAL A 42 11.90 -1.67 -10.01
C VAL A 42 10.93 -2.83 -9.90
N ARG A 43 10.58 -3.43 -11.02
CA ARG A 43 9.67 -4.56 -10.98
C ARG A 43 10.30 -5.74 -10.25
N ALA A 44 11.60 -5.94 -10.44
CA ALA A 44 12.29 -7.00 -9.73
C ALA A 44 12.30 -6.74 -8.23
N VAL A 45 12.45 -5.48 -7.83
CA VAL A 45 12.41 -5.12 -6.42
C VAL A 45 11.02 -5.38 -5.85
N LEU A 46 10.01 -5.04 -6.61
CA LEU A 46 8.65 -5.27 -6.17
C LEU A 46 8.39 -6.77 -6.01
N ASP A 47 8.81 -7.57 -6.98
CA ASP A 47 8.60 -9.00 -6.90
C ASP A 47 9.31 -9.59 -5.71
N ALA A 48 10.53 -9.15 -5.46
CA ALA A 48 11.28 -9.66 -4.32
C ALA A 48 10.61 -9.25 -3.00
N TYR A 49 10.11 -8.03 -2.95
CA TYR A 49 9.45 -7.56 -1.75
C TYR A 49 8.21 -8.40 -1.48
N CYS A 50 7.46 -8.71 -2.49
CA CYS A 50 6.22 -9.44 -2.32
C CYS A 50 6.41 -10.93 -2.13
N GLU A 51 7.61 -11.42 -2.32
CA GLU A 51 7.89 -12.82 -2.11
C GLU A 51 8.41 -13.12 -0.72
N GLN A 52 8.55 -12.10 0.12
CA GLN A 52 9.06 -12.32 1.46
C GLN A 52 8.07 -13.12 2.27
N GLU A 53 8.54 -14.10 2.96
CA GLU A 53 7.70 -14.94 3.75
C GLU A 53 7.15 -14.29 4.99
N ARG A 54 7.76 -13.24 5.43
CA ARG A 54 7.33 -12.58 6.63
C ARG A 54 6.51 -11.34 6.46
N LEU A 55 5.89 -11.18 5.33
CA LEU A 55 5.08 -10.02 5.12
C LEU A 55 3.88 -10.04 6.05
N LYS A 56 3.53 -8.90 6.58
CA LYS A 56 2.36 -8.81 7.41
C LYS A 56 1.15 -8.83 6.51
N THR A 57 0.00 -9.07 7.11
CA THR A 57 -1.22 -9.22 6.35
C THR A 57 -1.53 -8.04 5.44
N ALA A 58 -1.40 -6.85 5.96
CA ALA A 58 -1.71 -5.68 5.15
C ALA A 58 -0.77 -5.55 3.97
N GLU A 59 0.49 -5.86 4.17
CA GLU A 59 1.46 -5.76 3.10
C GLU A 59 1.24 -6.84 2.07
N ALA A 60 0.85 -8.02 2.51
CA ALA A 60 0.56 -9.09 1.56
C ALA A 60 -0.66 -8.72 0.73
N GLN A 61 -1.64 -8.09 1.33
CA GLN A 61 -2.80 -7.65 0.59
C GLN A 61 -2.45 -6.55 -0.39
N MET A 62 -1.53 -5.67 -0.01
CA MET A 62 -1.09 -4.63 -0.90
C MET A 62 -0.41 -5.24 -2.12
N CYS A 63 0.39 -6.28 -1.90
CA CYS A 63 1.04 -6.97 -3.00
C CYS A 63 0.00 -7.59 -3.93
N TYR A 64 -1.07 -8.09 -3.36
CA TYR A 64 -2.12 -8.69 -4.14
C TYR A 64 -2.80 -7.62 -5.01
N VAL A 65 -3.01 -6.44 -4.45
CA VAL A 65 -3.60 -5.33 -5.18
C VAL A 65 -2.67 -4.92 -6.33
N LEU A 66 -1.38 -4.94 -6.09
CA LEU A 66 -0.44 -4.49 -7.10
C LEU A 66 -0.17 -5.50 -8.20
N GLU A 67 -0.49 -6.76 -7.96
CA GLU A 67 -0.18 -7.77 -8.92
C GLU A 67 -0.64 -7.50 -10.34
N PRO A 68 -1.88 -7.16 -10.61
CA PRO A 68 -2.31 -6.92 -11.98
C PRO A 68 -1.77 -5.64 -12.58
N MET A 69 -1.19 -4.78 -11.79
CA MET A 69 -0.69 -3.52 -12.30
C MET A 69 0.80 -3.32 -12.05
N ARG A 70 1.53 -4.43 -11.85
CA ARG A 70 2.95 -4.35 -11.57
C ARG A 70 3.73 -3.55 -12.58
N GLN A 71 3.45 -3.74 -13.84
CA GLN A 71 4.18 -3.05 -14.86
C GLN A 71 3.94 -1.55 -14.82
N GLN A 72 2.70 -1.15 -14.65
CA GLN A 72 2.38 0.26 -14.57
C GLN A 72 3.00 0.92 -13.37
N VAL A 73 2.91 0.25 -12.23
CA VAL A 73 3.46 0.79 -11.00
C VAL A 73 4.97 0.93 -11.13
N SER A 74 5.62 -0.08 -11.70
CA SER A 74 7.08 -0.02 -11.86
C SER A 74 7.48 1.13 -12.77
N ALA A 75 6.69 1.37 -13.79
CA ALA A 75 6.99 2.46 -14.69
C ALA A 75 6.84 3.81 -13.99
N TRP A 76 5.78 3.98 -13.21
CA TRP A 76 5.57 5.23 -12.49
C TRP A 76 6.70 5.50 -11.50
N VAL A 77 7.12 4.48 -10.78
CA VAL A 77 8.19 4.63 -9.82
C VAL A 77 9.50 4.95 -10.53
N ALA A 78 9.77 4.27 -11.64
CA ALA A 78 10.99 4.51 -12.38
C ALA A 78 11.01 5.91 -13.00
N LEU A 79 9.85 6.45 -13.31
CA LEU A 79 9.78 7.79 -13.85
C LEU A 79 9.90 8.87 -12.79
N GLY A 80 9.90 8.48 -11.54
CA GLY A 80 10.07 9.46 -10.49
C GLY A 80 8.78 10.01 -9.89
N VAL A 81 7.66 9.35 -10.17
CA VAL A 81 6.39 9.77 -9.57
C VAL A 81 6.50 9.43 -8.09
N ASP A 82 6.20 10.38 -7.23
CA ASP A 82 6.39 10.14 -5.81
C ASP A 82 5.36 9.16 -5.27
N PRO A 83 5.61 8.55 -4.10
CA PRO A 83 4.74 7.53 -3.56
C PRO A 83 3.29 7.97 -3.39
N ARG A 84 3.09 9.20 -2.97
CA ARG A 84 1.77 9.69 -2.73
C ARG A 84 0.97 9.75 -4.01
N ARG A 85 1.56 10.25 -5.08
CA ARG A 85 0.88 10.34 -6.34
C ARG A 85 0.69 8.97 -6.95
N THR A 86 1.67 8.10 -6.79
CA THR A 86 1.58 6.75 -7.30
C THR A 86 0.42 6.03 -6.62
N CYS A 87 0.29 6.19 -5.30
CA CYS A 87 -0.80 5.55 -4.59
C CYS A 87 -2.16 6.12 -4.97
N ALA A 88 -2.22 7.40 -5.29
CA ALA A 88 -3.47 7.97 -5.74
C ALA A 88 -3.89 7.33 -7.07
N LYS A 89 -2.93 7.07 -7.95
CA LYS A 89 -3.24 6.44 -9.21
C LYS A 89 -3.68 5.01 -9.00
N ILE A 90 -3.00 4.29 -8.12
CA ILE A 90 -3.34 2.92 -7.82
C ILE A 90 -4.75 2.86 -7.23
N ASN A 91 -5.05 3.77 -6.33
CA ASN A 91 -6.34 3.77 -5.67
C ASN A 91 -7.48 4.04 -6.64
N ARG A 92 -7.23 4.77 -7.69
CA ARG A 92 -8.26 5.01 -8.70
C ARG A 92 -8.54 3.73 -9.46
N MET A 93 -7.57 2.85 -9.59
CA MET A 93 -7.75 1.61 -10.29
C MET A 93 -8.30 0.52 -9.39
N ASN A 94 -7.97 0.56 -8.10
CA ASN A 94 -8.47 -0.40 -7.15
C ASN A 94 -8.62 0.30 -5.81
N GLY A 95 -9.84 0.59 -5.42
CA GLY A 95 -10.11 1.36 -4.22
C GLY A 95 -9.67 0.73 -2.92
N GLU A 96 -9.22 -0.52 -2.95
CA GLU A 96 -8.76 -1.14 -1.74
C GLU A 96 -7.36 -0.70 -1.38
N ALA A 97 -6.64 -0.13 -2.34
CA ALA A 97 -5.26 0.25 -2.10
C ALA A 97 -5.08 1.18 -0.91
N CYS A 98 -5.93 2.15 -0.76
CA CYS A 98 -5.80 3.10 0.32
C CYS A 98 -6.65 2.75 1.54
N ALA A 99 -7.29 1.60 1.50
CA ALA A 99 -8.11 1.17 2.62
C ALA A 99 -7.37 0.24 3.57
N LEU A 100 -6.14 -0.11 3.26
CA LEU A 100 -5.39 -1.04 4.09
C LEU A 100 -4.69 -0.32 5.23
N PHE A 101 -4.65 -0.96 6.38
CA PHE A 101 -3.99 -0.39 7.53
C PHE A 101 -2.93 -1.34 8.05
N HIS A 102 -1.91 -0.79 8.67
CA HIS A 102 -0.83 -1.60 9.18
C HIS A 102 -1.30 -2.51 10.28
N GLU A 103 -0.89 -3.75 10.16
CA GLU A 103 -1.29 -4.76 11.07
C GLU A 103 -0.94 -4.56 12.50
N SER A 104 0.14 -3.94 12.76
CA SER A 104 0.57 -3.77 14.11
C SER A 104 -0.44 -3.02 14.96
N LYS A 105 -1.25 -2.19 14.37
CA LYS A 105 -2.19 -1.47 15.13
C LYS A 105 -3.41 -2.26 15.33
N VAL A 106 -3.72 -3.07 14.40
CA VAL A 106 -4.91 -3.84 14.44
C VAL A 106 -4.73 -5.03 15.33
N GLY A 107 -3.60 -5.63 15.25
CA GLY A 107 -3.29 -6.79 16.00
C GLY A 107 -3.47 -6.64 17.47
N GLU A 108 -3.16 -5.52 17.99
CA GLU A 108 -3.25 -5.32 19.33
C GLU A 108 -4.58 -5.09 19.74
N PHE A 109 -5.37 -4.64 18.88
CA PHE A 109 -6.60 -4.19 19.16
C PHE A 109 -7.61 -5.26 19.40
N ASP A 110 -8.00 -6.02 18.53
CA ASP A 110 -9.03 -6.82 18.75
C ASP A 110 -9.25 -7.89 17.86
N TRP A 111 -8.39 -8.82 17.89
CA TRP A 111 -8.45 -9.93 17.10
C TRP A 111 -9.67 -10.73 17.33
N VAL A 112 -10.09 -10.80 18.55
CA VAL A 112 -11.24 -11.56 18.90
C VAL A 112 -12.49 -11.05 18.27
N GLN A 113 -12.71 -9.80 18.35
CA GLN A 113 -13.82 -9.18 17.81
C GLN A 113 -13.80 -9.19 16.33
N TYR A 114 -12.65 -8.98 15.78
CA TYR A 114 -12.51 -8.90 14.39
C TYR A 114 -12.60 -10.23 13.72
N ARG A 115 -12.14 -11.27 14.35
CA ARG A 115 -12.11 -12.55 13.80
C ARG A 115 -13.39 -13.09 13.22
N PRO A 116 -14.49 -12.99 13.86
CA PRO A 116 -15.70 -13.53 13.32
C PRO A 116 -16.05 -12.97 11.97
N MET A 117 -15.91 -11.71 11.83
CA MET A 117 -16.24 -11.09 10.63
C MET A 117 -15.29 -11.45 9.54
N THR A 118 -14.05 -11.42 9.85
CA THR A 118 -13.11 -11.70 8.83
C THR A 118 -13.04 -13.16 8.57
N ALA A 119 -13.44 -13.99 9.43
CA ALA A 119 -13.32 -15.39 9.20
C ALA A 119 -13.98 -15.78 7.92
N LYS A 120 -15.12 -15.22 7.63
CA LYS A 120 -15.72 -15.49 6.43
C LYS A 120 -14.96 -14.96 5.32
N ARG A 121 -14.63 -13.75 5.36
CA ARG A 121 -13.90 -13.17 4.34
C ARG A 121 -12.63 -13.80 4.29
N ARG A 122 -12.09 -14.14 5.39
CA ARG A 122 -10.85 -14.69 5.43
C ARG A 122 -10.83 -15.97 4.86
N ALA A 123 -11.84 -16.69 5.04
CA ALA A 123 -11.86 -17.96 4.52
C ALA A 123 -11.64 -17.79 3.09
N ILE A 124 -12.00 -16.68 2.61
CA ILE A 124 -11.81 -16.44 1.28
C ILE A 124 -10.54 -15.81 1.04
N VAL A 125 -10.25 -14.89 1.78
CA VAL A 125 -9.10 -14.14 1.62
C VAL A 125 -7.88 -14.71 2.12
N TYR A 126 -7.91 -15.24 3.24
CA TYR A 126 -6.70 -15.65 3.72
C TYR A 126 -6.80 -16.69 4.62
N GLU A 127 -7.71 -17.17 4.67
CA GLU A 127 -7.87 -18.13 5.49
C GLU A 127 -7.25 -18.97 5.29
#